data_c901d60a6d13c7d97cc42a83f57e469f
#
_entry.id   c901d60a6d13c7d97cc42a83f57e469f
#
_cell.length_a   1.000
_cell.length_b   1.000
_cell.length_c   1.000
_cell.angle_alpha   90.00
_cell.angle_beta   90.00
_cell.angle_gamma   90.00
#
_symmetry.space_group_name_H-M   'P 1'
#
loop_
_entity.id
_entity.type
_entity.pdbx_description
1 polymer ?
#
loop_
_entity_poly.entity_id
_entity_poly.type
_entity_poly.pdbx_seq_one_letter_code
_entity_poly.pdbx_strand_id
1 'polypeptide(L)'
;MVMLGQFVQMHHATCFTSRPHVVFQGIFMAFAPQLRIPATYMRGGTSKGVFFRLQDLPVTAQQPGAARDALLLRVIGSPDPYAKQIDGMGGATSSTSKSVIVSASTRDGHDVDYLFGQVSIESAFVDWSGNCGNLSAAVGPFAIAGGLVDPARVPRDGVATVRIWQANIGKTIVAHVPMTDGVVQETGDFELDGVTFPAAEVQLEFLDPADDAEGEGGAMFPTGNVIDQLQIPGLGTLDATLINAGIPTIFVNARDLGYTGAELQDAINGDPRALTMFETLRAHGAVRMGLIAKVEDAATRQHTPKVAFVAPPADYTASSGKPVHAAEIDLLVRAMSMGKLHHAMMGTAAVAIGTAAAVPGTLVNLAAGGAARSAVRFGHPSGTLRVGAQAQLVEGQWQVTKALMSRSARVLMEGWVRVPALVAEVG
;
A
#
# COMPACT_ATOMS: atom_id res chain seq x y z
N MET A 1 -74.24 58.78 -9.44
CA MET A 1 -74.19 60.25 -9.33
C MET A 1 -72.82 60.67 -9.71
N VAL A 2 -72.49 60.83 -10.95
CA VAL A 2 -72.37 62.01 -11.78
C VAL A 2 -71.39 63.03 -11.25
N MET A 3 -70.29 63.23 -11.94
CA MET A 3 -69.72 64.41 -12.65
C MET A 3 -68.23 64.10 -12.89
N LEU A 4 -67.70 64.02 -14.12
CA LEU A 4 -67.40 65.00 -15.17
C LEU A 4 -66.54 66.19 -14.70
N GLY A 5 -65.37 66.33 -15.30
CA GLY A 5 -64.50 67.54 -15.28
C GLY A 5 -63.12 67.28 -15.85
N GLN A 6 -62.96 67.39 -17.09
CA GLN A 6 -62.29 68.28 -18.05
C GLN A 6 -60.74 68.22 -18.09
N PHE A 7 -60.26 68.03 -19.30
CA PHE A 7 -58.98 68.22 -19.94
C PHE A 7 -58.25 69.50 -19.60
N VAL A 8 -56.91 69.39 -19.39
CA VAL A 8 -55.94 70.39 -19.86
C VAL A 8 -54.73 69.69 -20.41
N GLN A 9 -54.51 69.94 -21.68
CA GLN A 9 -53.37 69.52 -22.48
C GLN A 9 -52.22 70.53 -22.26
N MET A 10 -51.06 70.08 -21.84
CA MET A 10 -49.83 70.87 -21.94
C MET A 10 -48.73 70.02 -22.52
N HIS A 11 -48.27 70.43 -23.70
CA HIS A 11 -47.07 69.95 -24.36
C HIS A 11 -45.88 70.47 -23.59
N HIS A 12 -45.00 69.55 -23.22
CA HIS A 12 -43.57 69.92 -23.01
C HIS A 12 -42.64 68.87 -23.55
N ALA A 13 -41.63 69.38 -24.15
CA ALA A 13 -40.60 68.79 -25.00
C ALA A 13 -39.86 67.63 -24.39
N THR A 14 -39.66 66.62 -25.21
CA THR A 14 -38.75 65.49 -25.05
C THR A 14 -37.31 65.91 -24.98
N CYS A 15 -36.66 65.63 -23.85
CA CYS A 15 -35.21 65.56 -23.77
C CYS A 15 -34.82 64.09 -23.61
N PHE A 16 -34.46 63.44 -24.72
CA PHE A 16 -33.89 62.10 -24.70
C PHE A 16 -32.46 62.18 -24.19
N THR A 17 -32.22 61.89 -22.93
CA THR A 17 -30.90 61.52 -22.44
C THR A 17 -30.76 60.00 -22.59
N SER A 18 -29.99 59.58 -23.57
CA SER A 18 -29.54 58.19 -23.73
C SER A 18 -28.64 57.85 -22.56
N ARG A 19 -29.15 57.03 -21.63
CA ARG A 19 -28.32 56.35 -20.66
C ARG A 19 -27.48 55.31 -21.38
N PRO A 20 -26.15 55.28 -21.17
CA PRO A 20 -25.33 54.21 -21.73
C PRO A 20 -25.79 52.88 -21.08
N HIS A 21 -26.26 51.95 -21.90
CA HIS A 21 -26.40 50.55 -21.48
C HIS A 21 -24.97 50.05 -21.16
N VAL A 22 -24.64 50.00 -19.88
CA VAL A 22 -23.50 49.23 -19.41
C VAL A 22 -23.89 47.76 -19.62
N VAL A 23 -23.44 47.18 -20.71
CA VAL A 23 -23.46 45.72 -20.92
C VAL A 23 -22.42 45.19 -19.94
N PHE A 24 -22.90 44.69 -18.79
CA PHE A 24 -22.08 43.80 -17.97
C PHE A 24 -21.82 42.55 -18.82
N GLN A 25 -20.69 42.52 -19.52
CA GLN A 25 -20.11 41.26 -19.97
C GLN A 25 -19.67 40.53 -18.69
N GLY A 26 -20.57 39.74 -18.15
CA GLY A 26 -20.22 38.75 -17.12
C GLY A 26 -19.17 37.88 -17.72
N ILE A 27 -17.96 37.93 -17.17
CA ILE A 27 -16.94 36.93 -17.42
C ILE A 27 -17.50 35.64 -16.81
N PHE A 28 -18.18 34.86 -17.64
CA PHE A 28 -18.46 33.46 -17.27
C PHE A 28 -17.12 32.78 -17.22
N MET A 29 -16.56 32.64 -16.04
CA MET A 29 -15.46 31.69 -15.81
C MET A 29 -16.07 30.30 -16.06
N ALA A 30 -15.87 29.79 -17.26
CA ALA A 30 -16.25 28.43 -17.59
C ALA A 30 -15.28 27.49 -16.85
N PHE A 31 -15.77 26.80 -15.85
CA PHE A 31 -15.00 25.73 -15.20
C PHE A 31 -14.80 24.59 -16.20
N ALA A 32 -13.53 24.17 -16.36
CA ALA A 32 -13.22 23.05 -17.24
C ALA A 32 -13.91 21.77 -16.77
N PRO A 33 -14.42 20.93 -17.69
CA PRO A 33 -14.92 19.61 -17.34
C PRO A 33 -13.83 18.77 -16.67
N GLN A 34 -14.26 17.86 -15.78
CA GLN A 34 -13.33 16.91 -15.20
C GLN A 34 -12.80 15.92 -16.26
N LEU A 35 -11.54 15.57 -16.16
CA LEU A 35 -10.93 14.47 -16.90
C LEU A 35 -11.55 13.14 -16.46
N ARG A 36 -11.69 12.23 -17.41
CA ARG A 36 -12.14 10.85 -17.19
C ARG A 36 -10.96 9.92 -17.48
N ILE A 37 -10.48 9.23 -16.47
CA ILE A 37 -9.34 8.33 -16.58
C ILE A 37 -9.81 6.90 -16.30
N PRO A 38 -9.61 5.95 -17.25
CA PRO A 38 -9.95 4.56 -17.01
C PRO A 38 -9.24 4.03 -15.77
N ALA A 39 -9.97 3.36 -14.90
CA ALA A 39 -9.43 2.84 -13.65
C ALA A 39 -10.19 1.60 -13.21
N THR A 40 -9.49 0.71 -12.50
CA THR A 40 -10.07 -0.44 -11.83
C THR A 40 -9.81 -0.31 -10.33
N TYR A 41 -10.85 -0.35 -9.51
CA TYR A 41 -10.72 -0.37 -8.06
C TYR A 41 -10.68 -1.82 -7.60
N MET A 42 -9.55 -2.24 -7.04
CA MET A 42 -9.30 -3.62 -6.69
C MET A 42 -8.93 -3.81 -5.23
N ARG A 43 -9.34 -4.95 -4.68
CA ARG A 43 -8.75 -5.53 -3.49
C ARG A 43 -7.63 -6.49 -3.90
N GLY A 44 -6.51 -6.41 -3.25
CA GLY A 44 -5.46 -7.42 -3.25
C GLY A 44 -5.07 -7.72 -1.80
N GLY A 45 -5.14 -9.01 -1.40
CA GLY A 45 -4.97 -9.37 0.01
C GLY A 45 -5.88 -8.54 0.92
N THR A 46 -5.33 -8.00 2.01
CA THR A 46 -6.03 -7.13 2.96
C THR A 46 -5.89 -5.63 2.64
N SER A 47 -5.58 -5.28 1.41
CA SER A 47 -5.49 -3.90 0.94
C SER A 47 -6.40 -3.68 -0.28
N LYS A 48 -6.76 -2.42 -0.54
CA LYS A 48 -7.43 -2.01 -1.77
C LYS A 48 -6.81 -0.72 -2.31
N GLY A 49 -6.89 -0.55 -3.63
CA GLY A 49 -6.33 0.60 -4.31
C GLY A 49 -6.90 0.79 -5.71
N VAL A 50 -6.58 1.93 -6.30
CA VAL A 50 -6.96 2.27 -7.67
C VAL A 50 -5.84 1.85 -8.61
N PHE A 51 -6.17 1.03 -9.60
CA PHE A 51 -5.26 0.49 -10.60
C PHE A 51 -5.44 1.22 -11.92
N PHE A 52 -4.34 1.57 -12.55
CA PHE A 52 -4.27 2.23 -13.85
C PHE A 52 -3.32 1.46 -14.78
N ARG A 53 -3.68 1.40 -16.06
CA ARG A 53 -2.67 1.15 -17.07
C ARG A 53 -1.90 2.45 -17.33
N LEU A 54 -0.59 2.40 -17.40
CA LEU A 54 0.25 3.59 -17.61
C LEU A 54 -0.20 4.42 -18.83
N GLN A 55 -0.54 3.74 -19.91
CA GLN A 55 -0.97 4.36 -21.17
C GLN A 55 -2.30 5.11 -21.09
N ASP A 56 -3.12 4.82 -20.09
CA ASP A 56 -4.44 5.46 -19.90
C ASP A 56 -4.35 6.74 -19.06
N LEU A 57 -3.20 6.99 -18.43
CA LEU A 57 -2.95 8.23 -17.70
C LEU A 57 -2.73 9.40 -18.68
N PRO A 58 -3.08 10.64 -18.29
CA PRO A 58 -2.66 11.84 -19.01
C PRO A 58 -1.14 11.82 -19.29
N VAL A 59 -0.72 12.30 -20.45
CA VAL A 59 0.68 12.22 -20.90
C VAL A 59 1.66 12.80 -19.86
N THR A 60 1.28 13.91 -19.21
CA THR A 60 2.06 14.54 -18.14
C THR A 60 2.23 13.66 -16.91
N ALA A 61 1.28 12.76 -16.64
CA ALA A 61 1.31 11.84 -15.51
C ALA A 61 1.93 10.45 -15.84
N GLN A 62 2.24 10.18 -17.12
CA GLN A 62 2.91 8.94 -17.51
C GLN A 62 4.39 8.91 -17.08
N GLN A 63 4.99 10.09 -16.88
CA GLN A 63 6.36 10.20 -16.37
C GLN A 63 6.37 10.44 -14.85
N PRO A 64 7.41 9.99 -14.12
CA PRO A 64 7.60 10.33 -12.71
C PRO A 64 7.65 11.85 -12.51
N GLY A 65 7.08 12.35 -11.41
CA GLY A 65 7.15 13.76 -11.02
C GLY A 65 5.85 14.33 -10.50
N ALA A 66 5.84 15.64 -10.30
CA ALA A 66 4.77 16.36 -9.61
C ALA A 66 3.38 16.19 -10.25
N ALA A 67 3.29 16.08 -11.59
CA ALA A 67 2.02 15.91 -12.29
C ALA A 67 1.39 14.54 -11.98
N ARG A 68 2.20 13.45 -11.93
CA ARG A 68 1.75 12.13 -11.51
C ARG A 68 1.29 12.13 -10.06
N ASP A 69 2.10 12.71 -9.17
CA ASP A 69 1.79 12.75 -7.74
C ASP A 69 0.51 13.54 -7.47
N ALA A 70 0.37 14.72 -8.08
CA ALA A 70 -0.83 15.53 -7.95
C ALA A 70 -2.09 14.81 -8.44
N LEU A 71 -1.98 14.07 -9.55
CA LEU A 71 -3.07 13.24 -10.07
C LEU A 71 -3.49 12.16 -9.06
N LEU A 72 -2.52 11.40 -8.53
CA LEU A 72 -2.81 10.29 -7.60
C LEU A 72 -3.31 10.80 -6.26
N LEU A 73 -2.77 11.91 -5.75
CA LEU A 73 -3.29 12.59 -4.56
C LEU A 73 -4.77 12.95 -4.75
N ARG A 74 -5.12 13.52 -5.89
CA ARG A 74 -6.51 13.91 -6.18
C ARG A 74 -7.43 12.71 -6.33
N VAL A 75 -6.98 11.64 -6.98
CA VAL A 75 -7.73 10.38 -7.11
C VAL A 75 -8.05 9.77 -5.75
N ILE A 76 -7.09 9.77 -4.85
CA ILE A 76 -7.24 9.19 -3.50
C ILE A 76 -8.01 10.14 -2.55
N GLY A 77 -8.02 11.45 -2.84
CA GLY A 77 -8.65 12.46 -1.99
C GLY A 77 -7.71 12.96 -0.89
N SER A 78 -6.44 13.21 -1.26
CA SER A 78 -5.39 13.68 -0.35
C SER A 78 -4.76 14.98 -0.88
N PRO A 79 -4.20 15.83 0.01
CA PRO A 79 -4.25 15.73 1.47
C PRO A 79 -5.65 16.04 2.01
N ASP A 80 -6.09 15.29 3.00
CA ASP A 80 -7.37 15.52 3.65
C ASP A 80 -7.17 15.85 5.15
N PRO A 81 -7.38 17.13 5.55
CA PRO A 81 -7.23 17.55 6.94
C PRO A 81 -8.25 16.90 7.89
N TYR A 82 -9.34 16.34 7.34
CA TYR A 82 -10.36 15.61 8.12
C TYR A 82 -10.02 14.13 8.29
N ALA A 83 -8.98 13.63 7.61
CA ALA A 83 -8.54 12.22 7.61
C ALA A 83 -9.68 11.23 7.26
N LYS A 84 -10.53 11.58 6.28
CA LYS A 84 -11.67 10.76 5.81
C LYS A 84 -11.58 10.40 4.33
N GLN A 85 -10.85 11.20 3.53
CA GLN A 85 -10.72 11.04 2.07
C GLN A 85 -12.07 10.95 1.34
N ILE A 86 -13.06 11.74 1.81
CA ILE A 86 -14.43 11.72 1.29
C ILE A 86 -14.50 12.12 -0.18
N ASP A 87 -13.64 13.04 -0.62
CA ASP A 87 -13.59 13.52 -2.01
C ASP A 87 -12.56 12.75 -2.85
N GLY A 88 -12.49 11.44 -2.65
CA GLY A 88 -11.60 10.54 -3.39
C GLY A 88 -11.92 9.07 -3.20
N MET A 89 -11.06 8.21 -3.77
CA MET A 89 -11.20 6.75 -3.72
C MET A 89 -10.52 6.12 -2.50
N GLY A 90 -9.84 6.91 -1.69
CA GLY A 90 -9.21 6.45 -0.46
C GLY A 90 -10.22 6.07 0.61
N GLY A 91 -9.74 5.44 1.68
CA GLY A 91 -10.56 5.04 2.82
C GLY A 91 -9.87 5.38 4.15
N ALA A 92 -9.03 6.40 4.16
CA ALA A 92 -8.40 6.99 5.34
C ALA A 92 -7.59 5.99 6.21
N THR A 93 -7.05 4.94 5.60
CA THR A 93 -6.10 4.03 6.24
C THR A 93 -4.95 3.71 5.29
N SER A 94 -3.82 3.25 5.84
CA SER A 94 -2.69 2.80 5.02
C SER A 94 -3.03 1.63 4.09
N SER A 95 -4.07 0.84 4.43
CA SER A 95 -4.54 -0.29 3.62
C SER A 95 -5.40 0.13 2.43
N THR A 96 -5.92 1.36 2.43
CA THR A 96 -6.95 1.83 1.49
C THR A 96 -6.57 3.09 0.73
N SER A 97 -5.41 3.71 1.06
CA SER A 97 -4.90 4.95 0.41
C SER A 97 -3.76 4.59 -0.53
N LYS A 98 -4.08 3.87 -1.62
CA LYS A 98 -3.08 3.25 -2.50
C LYS A 98 -3.45 3.43 -3.96
N SER A 99 -2.42 3.67 -4.77
CA SER A 99 -2.51 3.67 -6.23
C SER A 99 -1.51 2.70 -6.85
N VAL A 100 -1.88 2.11 -7.96
CA VAL A 100 -1.08 1.15 -8.71
C VAL A 100 -1.08 1.55 -10.18
N ILE A 101 0.11 1.56 -10.78
CA ILE A 101 0.28 1.78 -12.21
C ILE A 101 0.94 0.53 -12.79
N VAL A 102 0.33 -0.05 -13.84
CA VAL A 102 0.84 -1.24 -14.52
C VAL A 102 1.04 -0.93 -15.99
N SER A 103 2.14 -1.41 -16.54
CA SER A 103 2.43 -1.36 -17.99
C SER A 103 2.96 -2.70 -18.48
N ALA A 104 2.88 -2.95 -19.79
CA ALA A 104 3.60 -4.06 -20.36
C ALA A 104 5.12 -3.85 -20.12
N SER A 105 5.82 -4.92 -19.74
CA SER A 105 7.26 -4.83 -19.48
C SER A 105 8.05 -4.87 -20.78
N THR A 106 9.12 -4.09 -20.85
CA THR A 106 10.14 -4.19 -21.89
C THR A 106 11.35 -5.01 -21.42
N ARG A 107 11.30 -5.55 -20.19
CA ARG A 107 12.37 -6.35 -19.60
C ARG A 107 12.21 -7.81 -20.00
N ASP A 108 13.30 -8.42 -20.41
CA ASP A 108 13.33 -9.85 -20.74
C ASP A 108 12.82 -10.69 -19.55
N GLY A 109 11.95 -11.64 -19.85
CA GLY A 109 11.42 -12.57 -18.88
C GLY A 109 10.36 -11.98 -17.93
N HIS A 110 9.86 -10.77 -18.19
CA HIS A 110 8.76 -10.15 -17.45
C HIS A 110 7.58 -9.84 -18.36
N ASP A 111 6.37 -9.96 -17.84
CA ASP A 111 5.14 -9.65 -18.55
C ASP A 111 4.75 -8.18 -18.35
N VAL A 112 4.84 -7.71 -17.10
CA VAL A 112 4.42 -6.36 -16.72
C VAL A 112 5.38 -5.71 -15.73
N ASP A 113 5.44 -4.39 -15.80
CA ASP A 113 6.03 -3.53 -14.77
C ASP A 113 4.91 -3.05 -13.83
N TYR A 114 5.16 -3.16 -12.55
CA TYR A 114 4.28 -2.76 -11.46
C TYR A 114 4.89 -1.63 -10.64
N LEU A 115 4.26 -0.47 -10.63
CA LEU A 115 4.65 0.68 -9.84
C LEU A 115 3.60 0.94 -8.76
N PHE A 116 4.02 1.01 -7.50
CA PHE A 116 3.16 1.20 -6.34
C PHE A 116 3.35 2.58 -5.72
N GLY A 117 2.26 3.31 -5.48
CA GLY A 117 2.24 4.57 -4.74
C GLY A 117 1.45 4.44 -3.44
N GLN A 118 2.12 4.63 -2.30
CA GLN A 118 1.44 4.80 -1.01
C GLN A 118 1.10 6.27 -0.83
N VAL A 119 -0.18 6.60 -0.94
CA VAL A 119 -0.64 7.99 -0.83
C VAL A 119 -0.80 8.36 0.64
N SER A 120 -0.17 9.47 1.05
CA SER A 120 -0.35 10.02 2.40
C SER A 120 -1.79 10.51 2.57
N ILE A 121 -2.36 10.37 3.77
CA ILE A 121 -3.75 10.78 4.05
C ILE A 121 -3.81 12.30 4.26
N GLU A 122 -2.96 12.82 5.14
CA GLU A 122 -3.01 14.20 5.62
C GLU A 122 -1.96 15.11 4.96
N SER A 123 -0.96 14.51 4.29
CA SER A 123 0.14 15.25 3.66
C SER A 123 0.10 15.14 2.15
N ALA A 124 0.54 16.19 1.44
CA ALA A 124 0.54 16.25 -0.02
C ALA A 124 1.77 15.52 -0.60
N PHE A 125 1.88 14.21 -0.41
CA PHE A 125 2.92 13.42 -1.06
C PHE A 125 2.51 11.97 -1.31
N VAL A 126 3.16 11.34 -2.30
CA VAL A 126 3.08 9.92 -2.60
C VAL A 126 4.44 9.29 -2.29
N ASP A 127 4.45 8.29 -1.43
CA ASP A 127 5.65 7.55 -1.08
C ASP A 127 5.87 6.40 -2.06
N TRP A 128 6.95 6.47 -2.83
CA TRP A 128 7.37 5.50 -3.83
C TRP A 128 8.46 4.55 -3.33
N SER A 129 8.86 4.65 -2.06
CA SER A 129 10.04 3.94 -1.52
C SER A 129 9.85 2.45 -1.28
N GLY A 130 8.69 1.88 -1.60
CA GLY A 130 8.46 0.47 -1.29
C GLY A 130 7.39 -0.19 -2.15
N ASN A 131 7.12 -1.45 -1.86
CA ASN A 131 6.15 -2.29 -2.53
C ASN A 131 4.92 -2.53 -1.63
N CYS A 132 3.79 -2.91 -2.22
CA CYS A 132 2.62 -3.44 -1.53
C CYS A 132 2.40 -4.91 -1.88
N GLY A 133 2.95 -5.83 -1.07
CA GLY A 133 2.79 -7.28 -1.29
C GLY A 133 1.35 -7.78 -1.27
N ASN A 134 0.42 -7.08 -0.61
CA ASN A 134 -1.00 -7.37 -0.69
C ASN A 134 -1.56 -7.05 -2.08
N LEU A 135 -1.30 -5.83 -2.60
CA LEU A 135 -1.78 -5.45 -3.92
C LEU A 135 -1.05 -6.18 -5.05
N SER A 136 0.15 -6.74 -4.80
CA SER A 136 0.82 -7.62 -5.78
C SER A 136 -0.05 -8.78 -6.24
N ALA A 137 -0.96 -9.29 -5.36
CA ALA A 137 -1.90 -10.34 -5.73
C ALA A 137 -2.95 -9.90 -6.76
N ALA A 138 -3.20 -8.60 -6.88
CA ALA A 138 -4.15 -8.05 -7.84
C ALA A 138 -3.49 -7.66 -9.17
N VAL A 139 -2.15 -7.57 -9.22
CA VAL A 139 -1.43 -7.12 -10.43
C VAL A 139 -1.57 -8.12 -11.57
N GLY A 140 -1.36 -9.42 -11.31
CA GLY A 140 -1.55 -10.48 -12.32
C GLY A 140 -2.97 -10.51 -12.88
N PRO A 141 -4.01 -10.60 -12.03
CA PRO A 141 -5.41 -10.47 -12.44
C PRO A 141 -5.71 -9.22 -13.27
N PHE A 142 -5.25 -8.06 -12.81
CA PHE A 142 -5.42 -6.80 -13.55
C PHE A 142 -4.72 -6.82 -14.91
N ALA A 143 -3.51 -7.34 -14.96
CA ALA A 143 -2.71 -7.40 -16.20
C ALA A 143 -3.36 -8.30 -17.25
N ILE A 144 -3.88 -9.46 -16.84
CA ILE A 144 -4.59 -10.40 -17.73
C ILE A 144 -5.87 -9.74 -18.24
N ALA A 145 -6.74 -9.25 -17.34
CA ALA A 145 -8.00 -8.61 -17.72
C ALA A 145 -7.79 -7.34 -18.55
N GLY A 146 -6.71 -6.60 -18.30
CA GLY A 146 -6.32 -5.39 -19.04
C GLY A 146 -5.62 -5.65 -20.37
N GLY A 147 -5.38 -6.92 -20.78
CA GLY A 147 -4.71 -7.27 -22.02
C GLY A 147 -3.22 -6.90 -22.06
N LEU A 148 -2.56 -6.84 -20.90
CA LEU A 148 -1.12 -6.55 -20.80
C LEU A 148 -0.24 -7.80 -20.85
N VAL A 149 -0.83 -8.99 -20.73
CA VAL A 149 -0.14 -10.29 -20.85
C VAL A 149 -0.46 -10.87 -22.21
N ASP A 150 0.54 -11.50 -22.84
CA ASP A 150 0.35 -12.19 -24.13
C ASP A 150 -0.78 -13.25 -24.01
N PRO A 151 -1.88 -13.12 -24.78
CA PRO A 151 -3.00 -14.06 -24.72
C PRO A 151 -2.59 -15.53 -24.97
N ALA A 152 -1.53 -15.78 -25.74
CA ALA A 152 -1.04 -17.12 -26.00
C ALA A 152 -0.47 -17.83 -24.74
N ARG A 153 -0.14 -17.06 -23.72
CA ARG A 153 0.37 -17.54 -22.44
C ARG A 153 -0.70 -17.65 -21.35
N VAL A 154 -1.91 -17.21 -21.63
CA VAL A 154 -3.04 -17.25 -20.70
C VAL A 154 -3.91 -18.46 -21.03
N PRO A 155 -3.93 -19.51 -20.18
CA PRO A 155 -4.77 -20.67 -20.42
C PRO A 155 -6.25 -20.32 -20.28
N ARG A 156 -7.13 -21.06 -20.98
CA ARG A 156 -8.57 -20.93 -20.79
C ARG A 156 -9.00 -21.38 -19.38
N ASP A 157 -8.43 -22.46 -18.90
CA ASP A 157 -8.71 -23.07 -17.58
C ASP A 157 -7.40 -23.46 -16.91
N GLY A 158 -7.32 -23.37 -15.60
CA GLY A 158 -6.15 -23.73 -14.81
C GLY A 158 -5.44 -22.51 -14.21
N VAL A 159 -4.12 -22.40 -14.38
CA VAL A 159 -3.32 -21.34 -13.73
C VAL A 159 -2.48 -20.61 -14.77
N ALA A 160 -2.70 -19.31 -14.88
CA ALA A 160 -1.80 -18.40 -15.62
C ALA A 160 -0.65 -17.96 -14.71
N THR A 161 0.56 -17.96 -15.25
CA THR A 161 1.75 -17.44 -14.57
C THR A 161 2.11 -16.08 -15.13
N VAL A 162 2.09 -15.05 -14.28
CA VAL A 162 2.44 -13.67 -14.64
C VAL A 162 3.73 -13.28 -13.91
N ARG A 163 4.76 -12.94 -14.67
CA ARG A 163 6.03 -12.43 -14.13
C ARG A 163 5.99 -10.91 -14.08
N ILE A 164 6.06 -10.38 -12.89
CA ILE A 164 5.88 -8.97 -12.58
C ILE A 164 7.24 -8.38 -12.18
N TRP A 165 7.68 -7.33 -12.86
CA TRP A 165 8.77 -6.50 -12.37
C TRP A 165 8.21 -5.44 -11.41
N GLN A 166 8.57 -5.53 -10.14
CA GLN A 166 8.19 -4.54 -9.16
C GLN A 166 9.18 -3.37 -9.21
N ALA A 167 8.77 -2.28 -9.86
CA ALA A 167 9.66 -1.21 -10.27
C ALA A 167 10.19 -0.34 -9.11
N ASN A 168 9.47 -0.27 -7.98
CA ASN A 168 9.93 0.52 -6.83
C ASN A 168 11.19 -0.05 -6.16
N ILE A 169 11.29 -1.37 -6.11
CA ILE A 169 12.37 -2.06 -5.39
C ILE A 169 13.25 -2.96 -6.28
N GLY A 170 13.00 -2.95 -7.60
CA GLY A 170 13.80 -3.71 -8.54
C GLY A 170 13.75 -5.23 -8.34
N LYS A 171 12.57 -5.81 -8.03
CA LYS A 171 12.43 -7.25 -7.71
C LYS A 171 11.39 -7.93 -8.57
N THR A 172 11.58 -9.22 -8.79
CA THR A 172 10.61 -10.05 -9.53
C THR A 172 9.59 -10.67 -8.58
N ILE A 173 8.32 -10.56 -8.95
CA ILE A 173 7.21 -11.26 -8.32
C ILE A 173 6.58 -12.17 -9.38
N VAL A 174 6.33 -13.42 -9.02
CA VAL A 174 5.58 -14.34 -9.87
C VAL A 174 4.20 -14.54 -9.26
N ALA A 175 3.16 -14.23 -10.02
CA ALA A 175 1.77 -14.44 -9.61
C ALA A 175 1.20 -15.64 -10.36
N HIS A 176 0.64 -16.60 -9.61
CA HIS A 176 -0.10 -17.75 -10.12
C HIS A 176 -1.59 -17.42 -10.02
N VAL A 177 -2.19 -17.09 -11.15
CA VAL A 177 -3.55 -16.56 -11.25
C VAL A 177 -4.50 -17.66 -11.73
N PRO A 178 -5.51 -18.06 -10.96
CA PRO A 178 -6.48 -19.05 -11.42
C PRO A 178 -7.35 -18.50 -12.54
N MET A 179 -7.61 -19.35 -13.53
CA MET A 179 -8.37 -19.04 -14.73
C MET A 179 -9.54 -20.01 -14.88
N THR A 180 -10.68 -19.50 -15.31
CA THR A 180 -11.87 -20.31 -15.65
C THR A 180 -12.57 -19.71 -16.86
N ASP A 181 -12.88 -20.52 -17.86
CA ASP A 181 -13.56 -20.09 -19.08
C ASP A 181 -12.89 -18.91 -19.82
N GLY A 182 -11.56 -18.78 -19.72
CA GLY A 182 -10.79 -17.73 -20.36
C GLY A 182 -10.80 -16.38 -19.64
N VAL A 183 -11.35 -16.32 -18.42
CA VAL A 183 -11.33 -15.16 -17.56
C VAL A 183 -10.64 -15.44 -16.24
N VAL A 184 -10.18 -14.40 -15.57
CA VAL A 184 -9.60 -14.53 -14.22
C VAL A 184 -10.68 -15.03 -13.27
N GLN A 185 -10.39 -16.10 -12.56
CA GLN A 185 -11.28 -16.62 -11.53
C GLN A 185 -11.15 -15.76 -10.27
N GLU A 186 -12.23 -15.11 -9.86
CA GLU A 186 -12.28 -14.27 -8.65
C GLU A 186 -12.96 -15.00 -7.47
N THR A 187 -13.87 -15.93 -7.76
CA THR A 187 -14.61 -16.69 -6.75
C THR A 187 -13.90 -17.98 -6.41
N GLY A 188 -13.98 -18.42 -5.15
CA GLY A 188 -13.36 -19.63 -4.63
C GLY A 188 -13.60 -19.78 -3.13
N ASP A 189 -12.97 -20.76 -2.54
CA ASP A 189 -13.11 -21.14 -1.13
C ASP A 189 -11.89 -20.76 -0.27
N PHE A 190 -10.91 -20.08 -0.85
CA PHE A 190 -9.73 -19.63 -0.10
C PHE A 190 -10.10 -18.52 0.88
N GLU A 191 -10.00 -18.85 2.17
CA GLU A 191 -10.19 -17.90 3.27
C GLU A 191 -8.90 -17.14 3.58
N LEU A 192 -9.02 -15.83 3.76
CA LEU A 192 -7.93 -14.95 4.14
C LEU A 192 -8.34 -14.12 5.35
N ASP A 193 -7.73 -14.36 6.50
CA ASP A 193 -8.00 -13.58 7.71
C ASP A 193 -7.74 -12.08 7.48
N GLY A 194 -8.73 -11.27 7.84
CA GLY A 194 -8.77 -9.83 7.52
C GLY A 194 -9.55 -9.49 6.23
N VAL A 195 -10.11 -10.50 5.55
CA VAL A 195 -11.03 -10.36 4.42
C VAL A 195 -12.31 -11.13 4.73
N THR A 196 -13.46 -10.50 4.55
CA THR A 196 -14.75 -11.04 5.01
C THR A 196 -15.22 -12.28 4.24
N PHE A 197 -14.98 -12.31 2.93
CA PHE A 197 -15.51 -13.35 2.06
C PHE A 197 -14.38 -14.18 1.44
N PRO A 198 -14.53 -15.50 1.28
CA PRO A 198 -13.60 -16.32 0.54
C PRO A 198 -13.54 -15.89 -0.94
N ALA A 199 -12.46 -16.26 -1.61
CA ALA A 199 -12.21 -15.92 -3.01
C ALA A 199 -11.26 -16.95 -3.63
N ALA A 200 -10.94 -16.82 -4.92
CA ALA A 200 -9.91 -17.63 -5.55
C ALA A 200 -8.53 -17.30 -4.98
N GLU A 201 -7.73 -18.34 -4.75
CA GLU A 201 -6.35 -18.18 -4.26
C GLU A 201 -5.44 -17.70 -5.38
N VAL A 202 -4.68 -16.63 -5.10
CA VAL A 202 -3.55 -16.18 -5.92
C VAL A 202 -2.28 -16.44 -5.12
N GLN A 203 -1.47 -17.37 -5.58
CA GLN A 203 -0.17 -17.64 -4.96
C GLN A 203 0.87 -16.70 -5.54
N LEU A 204 1.69 -16.13 -4.65
CA LEU A 204 2.78 -15.22 -5.00
C LEU A 204 4.12 -15.82 -4.61
N GLU A 205 5.09 -15.73 -5.52
CA GLU A 205 6.50 -15.95 -5.23
C GLU A 205 7.23 -14.61 -5.33
N PHE A 206 7.91 -14.22 -4.28
CA PHE A 206 8.82 -13.08 -4.28
C PHE A 206 10.23 -13.63 -4.47
N LEU A 207 10.81 -13.40 -5.64
CA LEU A 207 12.13 -13.93 -5.97
C LEU A 207 13.21 -13.01 -5.42
N ASP A 208 14.27 -13.63 -4.91
CA ASP A 208 15.44 -12.96 -4.34
C ASP A 208 15.05 -11.75 -3.48
N PRO A 209 14.15 -11.96 -2.47
CA PRO A 209 13.50 -10.87 -1.78
C PRO A 209 14.47 -9.99 -0.99
N ALA A 210 15.69 -10.46 -0.81
CA ALA A 210 16.76 -9.82 -0.06
C ALA A 210 18.01 -9.51 -0.89
N ASP A 211 18.00 -9.83 -2.19
CA ASP A 211 19.13 -9.58 -3.07
C ASP A 211 19.04 -8.21 -3.76
N ASP A 212 20.17 -7.49 -3.79
CA ASP A 212 20.25 -6.13 -4.30
C ASP A 212 20.79 -6.07 -5.71
N ALA A 213 19.92 -6.19 -6.66
CA ALA A 213 20.29 -5.97 -8.05
C ALA A 213 20.18 -4.52 -8.52
N GLU A 214 20.35 -3.49 -7.78
CA GLU A 214 20.25 -2.05 -8.18
C GLU A 214 19.18 -1.23 -7.40
N GLY A 215 18.91 -1.55 -6.14
CA GLY A 215 17.92 -0.82 -5.37
C GLY A 215 18.44 -0.31 -4.01
N GLU A 216 17.69 0.56 -3.37
CA GLU A 216 18.00 1.16 -2.06
C GLU A 216 18.07 0.15 -0.89
N GLY A 217 18.07 -1.17 -1.17
CA GLY A 217 17.93 -2.21 -0.15
C GLY A 217 19.20 -2.53 0.62
N GLY A 218 20.35 -2.61 -0.03
CA GLY A 218 21.58 -3.14 0.57
C GLY A 218 21.44 -4.62 0.96
N ALA A 219 22.46 -5.18 1.57
CA ALA A 219 22.46 -6.57 2.00
C ALA A 219 21.22 -6.94 2.83
N MET A 220 20.82 -8.22 2.82
CA MET A 220 19.68 -8.73 3.60
C MET A 220 19.74 -8.27 5.06
N PHE A 221 20.92 -8.30 5.66
CA PHE A 221 21.21 -7.66 6.94
C PHE A 221 22.10 -6.45 6.69
N PRO A 222 21.54 -5.22 6.64
CA PRO A 222 22.28 -4.03 6.23
C PRO A 222 23.43 -3.65 7.18
N THR A 223 23.41 -4.16 8.40
CA THR A 223 24.50 -3.98 9.40
C THR A 223 25.48 -5.14 9.41
N GLY A 224 25.21 -6.22 8.67
CA GLY A 224 25.95 -7.49 8.74
C GLY A 224 25.57 -8.38 9.94
N ASN A 225 24.71 -7.89 10.84
CA ASN A 225 24.31 -8.60 12.05
C ASN A 225 22.89 -9.16 11.93
N VAL A 226 22.67 -10.34 12.49
CA VAL A 226 21.35 -10.96 12.62
C VAL A 226 20.55 -10.25 13.73
N ILE A 227 21.24 -9.82 14.80
CA ILE A 227 20.70 -8.98 15.87
C ILE A 227 21.61 -7.76 16.05
N ASP A 228 21.02 -6.60 16.07
CA ASP A 228 21.63 -5.32 16.42
C ASP A 228 21.13 -4.81 17.75
N GLN A 229 21.93 -3.94 18.39
CA GLN A 229 21.51 -3.18 19.54
C GLN A 229 21.17 -1.75 19.10
N LEU A 230 19.91 -1.36 19.26
CA LEU A 230 19.42 -0.02 18.94
C LEU A 230 19.34 0.82 20.22
N GLN A 231 20.01 1.97 20.22
CA GLN A 231 19.89 2.98 21.25
C GLN A 231 18.70 3.89 20.90
N ILE A 232 17.61 3.80 21.67
CA ILE A 232 16.39 4.57 21.40
C ILE A 232 16.12 5.54 22.55
N PRO A 233 16.04 6.85 22.28
CA PRO A 233 15.67 7.84 23.29
C PRO A 233 14.39 7.48 24.04
N GLY A 234 14.43 7.46 25.35
CA GLY A 234 13.31 7.12 26.21
C GLY A 234 13.01 5.62 26.39
N LEU A 235 13.64 4.73 25.60
CA LEU A 235 13.50 3.27 25.72
C LEU A 235 14.78 2.56 26.13
N GLY A 236 15.95 3.23 25.96
CA GLY A 236 17.24 2.61 26.22
C GLY A 236 17.73 1.75 25.05
N THR A 237 18.41 0.64 25.36
CA THR A 237 18.95 -0.28 24.36
C THR A 237 17.99 -1.42 24.11
N LEU A 238 17.61 -1.62 22.86
CA LEU A 238 16.75 -2.73 22.41
C LEU A 238 17.51 -3.65 21.47
N ASP A 239 17.32 -4.95 21.62
CA ASP A 239 17.70 -5.92 20.59
C ASP A 239 16.75 -5.78 19.41
N ALA A 240 17.29 -5.75 18.18
CA ALA A 240 16.53 -5.66 16.96
C ALA A 240 17.11 -6.55 15.85
N THR A 241 16.27 -7.16 15.06
CA THR A 241 16.63 -7.69 13.74
C THR A 241 16.27 -6.67 12.68
N LEU A 242 17.28 -6.17 11.97
CA LEU A 242 17.15 -5.23 10.88
C LEU A 242 17.31 -5.99 9.56
N ILE A 243 16.24 -6.10 8.76
CA ILE A 243 16.26 -6.95 7.57
C ILE A 243 15.67 -6.24 6.35
N ASN A 244 16.35 -6.38 5.22
CA ASN A 244 15.87 -5.97 3.88
C ASN A 244 15.37 -7.22 3.14
N ALA A 245 14.09 -7.52 3.27
CA ALA A 245 13.46 -8.63 2.55
C ALA A 245 11.98 -8.30 2.27
N GLY A 246 11.63 -8.15 1.02
CA GLY A 246 10.30 -7.72 0.60
C GLY A 246 9.99 -6.26 0.92
N ILE A 247 10.36 -5.81 2.10
CA ILE A 247 10.40 -4.40 2.54
C ILE A 247 11.36 -4.29 3.73
N PRO A 248 12.15 -3.22 3.83
CA PRO A 248 12.96 -2.95 5.01
C PRO A 248 12.11 -3.00 6.28
N THR A 249 12.50 -3.85 7.23
CA THR A 249 11.71 -4.10 8.45
C THR A 249 12.61 -4.20 9.67
N ILE A 250 12.17 -3.57 10.75
CA ILE A 250 12.76 -3.61 12.09
C ILE A 250 11.90 -4.52 12.94
N PHE A 251 12.46 -5.64 13.41
CA PHE A 251 11.79 -6.51 14.37
C PHE A 251 12.36 -6.28 15.76
N VAL A 252 11.49 -6.17 16.77
CA VAL A 252 11.82 -6.06 18.19
C VAL A 252 10.95 -7.02 19.00
N ASN A 253 11.36 -7.38 20.21
CA ASN A 253 10.50 -8.18 21.07
C ASN A 253 9.36 -7.34 21.66
N ALA A 254 8.15 -7.86 21.69
CA ALA A 254 7.00 -7.21 22.29
C ALA A 254 7.23 -6.85 23.76
N ARG A 255 7.80 -7.77 24.55
CA ARG A 255 8.06 -7.60 25.98
C ARG A 255 8.98 -6.41 26.29
N ASP A 256 9.96 -6.14 25.41
CA ASP A 256 10.92 -5.06 25.61
C ASP A 256 10.28 -3.67 25.39
N LEU A 257 9.10 -3.65 24.76
CA LEU A 257 8.25 -2.48 24.59
C LEU A 257 7.07 -2.43 25.59
N GLY A 258 6.95 -3.42 26.49
CA GLY A 258 5.84 -3.53 27.45
C GLY A 258 4.56 -4.12 26.84
N TYR A 259 4.63 -4.80 25.70
CA TYR A 259 3.52 -5.45 25.01
C TYR A 259 3.56 -6.97 25.09
N THR A 260 2.41 -7.59 24.84
CA THR A 260 2.23 -9.06 24.83
C THR A 260 2.42 -9.67 23.45
N GLY A 261 2.25 -8.87 22.39
CA GLY A 261 2.16 -9.33 21.00
C GLY A 261 0.72 -9.68 20.56
N ALA A 262 -0.26 -9.57 21.47
CA ALA A 262 -1.67 -9.87 21.19
C ALA A 262 -2.54 -8.61 21.01
N GLU A 263 -1.96 -7.42 21.07
CA GLU A 263 -2.67 -6.15 21.02
C GLU A 263 -3.45 -6.00 19.71
N LEU A 264 -4.65 -5.39 19.81
CA LEU A 264 -5.46 -4.95 18.67
C LEU A 264 -5.23 -3.46 18.41
N GLN A 265 -5.77 -2.96 17.29
CA GLN A 265 -5.51 -1.61 16.80
C GLN A 265 -5.80 -0.52 17.85
N ASP A 266 -6.94 -0.58 18.53
CA ASP A 266 -7.39 0.47 19.44
C ASP A 266 -6.44 0.65 20.63
N ALA A 267 -5.85 -0.45 21.11
CA ALA A 267 -4.90 -0.43 22.22
C ALA A 267 -3.62 0.36 21.92
N ILE A 268 -3.23 0.43 20.64
CA ILE A 268 -2.01 1.14 20.20
C ILE A 268 -2.37 2.44 19.48
N ASN A 269 -3.32 2.41 18.55
CA ASN A 269 -3.66 3.57 17.73
C ASN A 269 -4.37 4.67 18.53
N GLY A 270 -4.98 4.31 19.65
CA GLY A 270 -5.60 5.24 20.61
C GLY A 270 -4.63 5.89 21.60
N ASP A 271 -3.37 5.43 21.66
CA ASP A 271 -2.36 5.97 22.56
C ASP A 271 -1.30 6.79 21.80
N PRO A 272 -1.32 8.14 21.91
CA PRO A 272 -0.32 8.99 21.27
C PRO A 272 1.13 8.70 21.73
N ARG A 273 1.33 8.20 22.97
CA ARG A 273 2.66 7.87 23.48
C ARG A 273 3.21 6.63 22.77
N ALA A 274 2.36 5.61 22.57
CA ALA A 274 2.71 4.44 21.78
C ALA A 274 3.10 4.82 20.35
N LEU A 275 2.30 5.67 19.70
CA LEU A 275 2.58 6.10 18.32
C LEU A 275 3.90 6.87 18.22
N THR A 276 4.18 7.78 19.16
CA THR A 276 5.45 8.51 19.24
C THR A 276 6.63 7.56 19.46
N MET A 277 6.49 6.58 20.34
CA MET A 277 7.49 5.57 20.63
C MET A 277 7.84 4.76 19.38
N PHE A 278 6.84 4.24 18.67
CA PHE A 278 7.05 3.48 17.43
C PHE A 278 7.67 4.32 16.32
N GLU A 279 7.31 5.59 16.19
CA GLU A 279 7.92 6.48 15.19
C GLU A 279 9.37 6.78 15.55
N THR A 280 9.70 6.99 16.83
CA THR A 280 11.07 7.18 17.30
C THR A 280 11.91 5.93 17.00
N LEU A 281 11.40 4.73 17.31
CA LEU A 281 12.05 3.46 17.01
C LEU A 281 12.27 3.30 15.48
N ARG A 282 11.27 3.64 14.67
CA ARG A 282 11.34 3.57 13.20
C ARG A 282 12.43 4.48 12.64
N ALA A 283 12.48 5.72 13.09
CA ALA A 283 13.43 6.71 12.61
C ALA A 283 14.88 6.34 12.97
N HIS A 284 15.14 5.92 14.21
CA HIS A 284 16.48 5.47 14.63
C HIS A 284 16.90 4.18 13.92
N GLY A 285 15.98 3.24 13.74
CA GLY A 285 16.24 2.02 12.97
C GLY A 285 16.51 2.33 11.50
N ALA A 286 15.81 3.29 10.88
CA ALA A 286 16.04 3.71 9.50
C ALA A 286 17.47 4.28 9.32
N VAL A 287 17.95 5.09 10.27
CA VAL A 287 19.36 5.57 10.28
C VAL A 287 20.32 4.40 10.40
N ARG A 288 20.06 3.46 11.33
CA ARG A 288 20.93 2.28 11.54
C ARG A 288 20.98 1.38 10.30
N MET A 289 19.88 1.27 9.56
CA MET A 289 19.81 0.54 8.28
C MET A 289 20.47 1.28 7.11
N GLY A 290 20.86 2.54 7.27
CA GLY A 290 21.40 3.38 6.20
C GLY A 290 20.35 3.88 5.18
N LEU A 291 19.06 3.80 5.52
CA LEU A 291 17.96 4.23 4.64
C LEU A 291 17.78 5.76 4.62
N ILE A 292 18.20 6.43 5.68
CA ILE A 292 18.20 7.88 5.85
C ILE A 292 19.48 8.31 6.58
N ALA A 293 19.90 9.55 6.36
CA ALA A 293 21.13 10.05 6.97
C ALA A 293 20.93 10.51 8.43
N LYS A 294 19.76 11.05 8.74
CA LYS A 294 19.41 11.59 10.06
C LYS A 294 17.94 11.34 10.40
N VAL A 295 17.62 11.34 11.69
CA VAL A 295 16.29 11.00 12.22
C VAL A 295 15.17 11.85 11.64
N GLU A 296 15.43 13.14 11.39
CA GLU A 296 14.46 14.10 10.85
C GLU A 296 13.99 13.74 9.44
N ASP A 297 14.82 13.05 8.66
CA ASP A 297 14.49 12.63 7.30
C ASP A 297 13.38 11.58 7.27
N ALA A 298 13.10 10.95 8.41
CA ALA A 298 12.06 9.92 8.54
C ALA A 298 10.65 10.44 8.17
N ALA A 299 10.39 11.72 8.34
CA ALA A 299 9.11 12.34 8.02
C ALA A 299 8.73 12.23 6.54
N THR A 300 9.71 12.25 5.64
CA THR A 300 9.52 12.14 4.18
C THR A 300 9.60 10.70 3.65
N ARG A 301 9.85 9.73 4.55
CA ARG A 301 9.97 8.31 4.25
C ARG A 301 9.06 7.49 5.17
N GLN A 302 7.76 7.74 5.15
CA GLN A 302 6.82 7.13 6.10
C GLN A 302 6.50 5.66 5.79
N HIS A 303 6.64 5.24 4.53
CA HIS A 303 6.33 3.87 4.13
C HIS A 303 7.40 2.87 4.60
N THR A 304 8.65 3.25 4.64
CA THR A 304 9.79 2.39 5.01
C THR A 304 10.74 3.05 6.02
N PRO A 305 11.40 2.26 6.91
CA PRO A 305 11.17 0.85 7.17
C PRO A 305 9.85 0.60 7.91
N LYS A 306 9.40 -0.66 7.94
CA LYS A 306 8.33 -1.09 8.85
C LYS A 306 8.91 -1.37 10.23
N VAL A 307 8.08 -1.20 11.25
CA VAL A 307 8.37 -1.67 12.60
C VAL A 307 7.40 -2.79 12.93
N ALA A 308 7.91 -3.92 13.38
CA ALA A 308 7.11 -5.02 13.86
C ALA A 308 7.64 -5.52 15.20
N PHE A 309 6.73 -5.83 16.12
CA PHE A 309 7.11 -6.49 17.35
C PHE A 309 6.58 -7.92 17.37
N VAL A 310 7.41 -8.82 17.91
CA VAL A 310 7.19 -10.26 17.90
C VAL A 310 7.14 -10.81 19.32
N ALA A 311 6.36 -11.87 19.50
CA ALA A 311 6.29 -12.61 20.75
C ALA A 311 6.14 -14.12 20.47
N PRO A 312 6.48 -15.00 21.42
CA PRO A 312 6.15 -16.42 21.37
C PRO A 312 4.64 -16.62 21.17
N PRO A 313 4.21 -17.79 20.67
CA PRO A 313 2.79 -18.08 20.48
C PRO A 313 2.03 -18.00 21.82
N ALA A 314 0.86 -17.35 21.79
CA ALA A 314 -0.09 -17.28 22.90
C ALA A 314 -1.52 -17.23 22.35
N ASP A 315 -2.48 -17.65 23.17
CA ASP A 315 -3.90 -17.55 22.83
C ASP A 315 -4.32 -16.08 22.77
N TYR A 316 -5.12 -15.71 21.78
CA TYR A 316 -5.72 -14.37 21.70
C TYR A 316 -7.02 -14.41 20.90
N THR A 317 -7.79 -13.32 20.98
CA THR A 317 -9.00 -13.12 20.18
C THR A 317 -8.68 -12.12 19.05
N ALA A 318 -8.88 -12.51 17.81
CA ALA A 318 -8.75 -11.67 16.66
C ALA A 318 -9.81 -10.54 16.65
N SER A 319 -9.60 -9.48 15.86
CA SER A 319 -10.53 -8.34 15.76
C SER A 319 -11.93 -8.71 15.25
N SER A 320 -12.07 -9.86 14.60
CA SER A 320 -13.36 -10.44 14.19
C SER A 320 -14.11 -11.15 15.31
N GLY A 321 -13.50 -11.35 16.49
CA GLY A 321 -14.01 -12.19 17.58
C GLY A 321 -13.60 -13.66 17.46
N LYS A 322 -12.89 -14.06 16.40
CA LYS A 322 -12.39 -15.43 16.21
C LYS A 322 -11.28 -15.72 17.22
N PRO A 323 -11.39 -16.81 18.02
CA PRO A 323 -10.28 -17.22 18.86
C PRO A 323 -9.15 -17.78 17.99
N VAL A 324 -7.91 -17.51 18.39
CA VAL A 324 -6.69 -18.08 17.81
C VAL A 324 -5.90 -18.71 18.95
N HIS A 325 -5.65 -20.02 18.82
CA HIS A 325 -4.95 -20.76 19.85
C HIS A 325 -3.44 -20.78 19.59
N ALA A 326 -2.66 -20.75 20.67
CA ALA A 326 -1.20 -20.79 20.61
C ALA A 326 -0.68 -22.02 19.82
N ALA A 327 -1.37 -23.14 19.90
CA ALA A 327 -1.02 -24.36 19.18
C ALA A 327 -1.22 -24.27 17.64
N GLU A 328 -1.95 -23.28 17.16
CA GLU A 328 -2.24 -23.07 15.73
C GLU A 328 -1.22 -22.16 15.05
N ILE A 329 -0.36 -21.50 15.83
CA ILE A 329 0.61 -20.51 15.35
C ILE A 329 2.01 -20.79 15.88
N ASP A 330 3.02 -20.29 15.19
CA ASP A 330 4.42 -20.41 15.58
C ASP A 330 4.89 -19.20 16.40
N LEU A 331 4.27 -18.04 16.19
CA LEU A 331 4.58 -16.76 16.89
C LEU A 331 3.44 -15.77 16.74
N LEU A 332 3.50 -14.68 17.53
CA LEU A 332 2.67 -13.50 17.36
C LEU A 332 3.46 -12.38 16.69
N VAL A 333 2.82 -11.63 15.79
CA VAL A 333 3.41 -10.44 15.17
C VAL A 333 2.40 -9.30 15.10
N ARG A 334 2.86 -8.12 15.44
CA ARG A 334 2.15 -6.85 15.25
C ARG A 334 3.02 -5.91 14.45
N ALA A 335 2.48 -5.23 13.45
CA ALA A 335 3.29 -4.43 12.54
C ALA A 335 2.67 -3.05 12.30
N MET A 336 3.52 -2.02 12.35
CA MET A 336 3.15 -0.63 12.12
C MET A 336 3.24 -0.29 10.63
N SER A 337 2.30 0.52 10.16
CA SER A 337 2.28 1.04 8.79
C SER A 337 1.77 2.47 8.78
N MET A 338 2.54 3.40 8.22
CA MET A 338 2.18 4.83 8.18
C MET A 338 1.79 5.36 9.57
N GLY A 339 2.62 5.05 10.57
CA GLY A 339 2.45 5.52 11.96
C GLY A 339 1.30 4.88 12.74
N LYS A 340 0.65 3.82 12.23
CA LYS A 340 -0.46 3.13 12.90
C LYS A 340 -0.25 1.61 12.90
N LEU A 341 -0.80 0.91 13.90
CA LEU A 341 -0.86 -0.54 13.89
C LEU A 341 -1.79 -1.01 12.77
N HIS A 342 -1.28 -1.90 11.91
CA HIS A 342 -2.03 -2.44 10.79
C HIS A 342 -3.13 -3.40 11.27
N HIS A 343 -4.33 -3.33 10.68
CA HIS A 343 -5.48 -4.16 11.09
C HIS A 343 -5.29 -5.66 10.84
N ALA A 344 -4.43 -6.02 9.90
CA ALA A 344 -4.08 -7.41 9.56
C ALA A 344 -2.56 -7.51 9.42
N MET A 345 -2.06 -7.96 8.27
CA MET A 345 -0.63 -7.99 7.97
C MET A 345 -0.35 -7.46 6.55
N MET A 346 0.65 -6.59 6.45
CA MET A 346 1.16 -6.15 5.15
C MET A 346 1.86 -7.31 4.45
N GLY A 347 1.61 -7.50 3.15
CA GLY A 347 2.19 -8.61 2.40
C GLY A 347 3.71 -8.58 2.35
N THR A 348 4.30 -7.40 2.17
CA THR A 348 5.77 -7.26 2.17
C THR A 348 6.39 -7.50 3.54
N ALA A 349 5.72 -7.08 4.62
CA ALA A 349 6.15 -7.43 5.98
C ALA A 349 6.01 -8.94 6.23
N ALA A 350 5.00 -9.61 5.65
CA ALA A 350 4.89 -11.07 5.72
C ALA A 350 6.08 -11.76 5.02
N VAL A 351 6.56 -11.23 3.89
CA VAL A 351 7.80 -11.69 3.25
C VAL A 351 8.99 -11.53 4.20
N ALA A 352 9.15 -10.37 4.84
CA ALA A 352 10.20 -10.12 5.83
C ALA A 352 10.10 -11.09 7.02
N ILE A 353 8.88 -11.37 7.52
CA ILE A 353 8.64 -12.33 8.60
C ILE A 353 9.08 -13.73 8.15
N GLY A 354 8.65 -14.20 6.97
CA GLY A 354 9.02 -15.51 6.45
C GLY A 354 10.54 -15.67 6.28
N THR A 355 11.16 -14.64 5.70
CA THR A 355 12.62 -14.60 5.51
C THR A 355 13.36 -14.62 6.85
N ALA A 356 12.99 -13.76 7.79
CA ALA A 356 13.61 -13.72 9.11
C ALA A 356 13.38 -15.03 9.90
N ALA A 357 12.19 -15.63 9.80
CA ALA A 357 11.92 -16.91 10.45
C ALA A 357 12.80 -18.06 9.91
N ALA A 358 13.15 -18.02 8.61
CA ALA A 358 14.00 -19.02 7.98
C ALA A 358 15.50 -18.88 8.35
N VAL A 359 15.90 -17.73 8.91
CA VAL A 359 17.30 -17.47 9.32
C VAL A 359 17.44 -17.65 10.83
N PRO A 360 18.17 -18.68 11.30
CA PRO A 360 18.40 -18.90 12.72
C PRO A 360 19.03 -17.71 13.44
N GLY A 361 18.53 -17.43 14.63
CA GLY A 361 19.05 -16.36 15.50
C GLY A 361 18.40 -14.98 15.28
N THR A 362 17.55 -14.76 14.27
CA THR A 362 16.74 -13.54 14.19
C THR A 362 15.69 -13.53 15.31
N LEU A 363 15.22 -12.35 15.71
CA LEU A 363 14.17 -12.26 16.74
C LEU A 363 12.88 -12.96 16.32
N VAL A 364 12.54 -12.97 15.01
CA VAL A 364 11.40 -13.70 14.48
C VAL A 364 11.59 -15.21 14.63
N ASN A 365 12.79 -15.73 14.26
CA ASN A 365 13.12 -17.15 14.42
C ASN A 365 13.11 -17.57 15.88
N LEU A 366 13.71 -16.76 16.76
CA LEU A 366 13.75 -17.02 18.21
C LEU A 366 12.32 -17.03 18.82
N ALA A 367 11.46 -16.08 18.43
CA ALA A 367 10.07 -16.05 18.87
C ALA A 367 9.29 -17.30 18.40
N ALA A 368 9.67 -17.86 17.24
CA ALA A 368 9.11 -19.10 16.70
C ALA A 368 9.77 -20.38 17.24
N GLY A 369 10.61 -20.30 18.29
CA GLY A 369 11.24 -21.44 18.93
C GLY A 369 12.68 -21.76 18.51
N GLY A 370 13.30 -20.92 17.66
CA GLY A 370 14.74 -20.96 17.35
C GLY A 370 15.21 -22.03 16.35
N ALA A 371 14.34 -22.91 15.88
CA ALA A 371 14.70 -23.93 14.90
C ALA A 371 14.66 -23.36 13.46
N ALA A 372 15.47 -23.93 12.55
CA ALA A 372 15.37 -23.61 11.12
C ALA A 372 13.99 -23.97 10.58
N ARG A 373 13.38 -23.07 9.82
CA ARG A 373 12.01 -23.22 9.31
C ARG A 373 11.92 -22.82 7.85
N SER A 374 11.23 -23.60 7.04
CA SER A 374 10.87 -23.25 5.65
C SER A 374 9.54 -22.48 5.56
N ALA A 375 8.76 -22.46 6.62
CA ALA A 375 7.52 -21.70 6.72
C ALA A 375 7.17 -21.45 8.18
N VAL A 376 6.42 -20.37 8.42
CA VAL A 376 5.80 -20.06 9.71
C VAL A 376 4.35 -19.65 9.52
N ARG A 377 3.51 -19.98 10.50
CA ARG A 377 2.18 -19.42 10.66
C ARG A 377 2.20 -18.48 11.85
N PHE A 378 1.91 -17.22 11.62
CA PHE A 378 1.92 -16.24 12.70
C PHE A 378 0.53 -15.66 12.95
N GLY A 379 0.26 -15.32 14.22
CA GLY A 379 -0.94 -14.60 14.64
C GLY A 379 -0.79 -13.10 14.44
N HIS A 380 -1.80 -12.44 13.86
CA HIS A 380 -1.88 -10.99 13.64
C HIS A 380 -3.26 -10.45 14.05
N PRO A 381 -3.53 -9.12 14.08
CA PRO A 381 -4.77 -8.58 14.64
C PRO A 381 -6.07 -9.20 14.08
N SER A 382 -6.11 -9.58 12.80
CA SER A 382 -7.34 -10.15 12.18
C SER A 382 -7.37 -11.68 12.13
N GLY A 383 -6.36 -12.39 12.65
CA GLY A 383 -6.30 -13.86 12.63
C GLY A 383 -4.90 -14.37 12.37
N THR A 384 -4.72 -15.29 11.43
CA THR A 384 -3.44 -15.95 11.15
C THR A 384 -3.01 -15.77 9.70
N LEU A 385 -1.71 -15.91 9.46
CA LEU A 385 -1.15 -15.97 8.12
C LEU A 385 0.02 -16.94 8.08
N ARG A 386 0.06 -17.76 7.02
CA ARG A 386 1.20 -18.62 6.73
C ARG A 386 2.04 -17.98 5.62
N VAL A 387 3.36 -17.98 5.82
CA VAL A 387 4.35 -17.52 4.83
C VAL A 387 5.51 -18.51 4.82
N GLY A 388 6.01 -18.82 3.61
CA GLY A 388 7.18 -19.67 3.42
C GLY A 388 8.37 -18.87 2.92
N ALA A 389 9.59 -19.36 3.19
CA ALA A 389 10.80 -18.85 2.57
C ALA A 389 11.82 -19.98 2.39
N GLN A 390 12.63 -19.88 1.32
CA GLN A 390 13.75 -20.78 1.07
C GLN A 390 15.03 -20.03 1.39
N ALA A 391 15.65 -20.37 2.53
CA ALA A 391 16.91 -19.82 2.97
C ALA A 391 18.01 -20.87 2.89
N GLN A 392 19.20 -20.45 2.51
CA GLN A 392 20.41 -21.26 2.46
C GLN A 392 21.63 -20.47 2.95
N LEU A 393 22.59 -21.15 3.53
CA LEU A 393 23.87 -20.58 3.93
C LEU A 393 24.88 -20.78 2.78
N VAL A 394 25.31 -19.70 2.15
CA VAL A 394 26.28 -19.70 1.06
C VAL A 394 27.49 -18.90 1.51
N GLU A 395 28.67 -19.53 1.52
CA GLU A 395 29.94 -18.88 1.93
C GLU A 395 29.85 -18.14 3.27
N GLY A 396 29.08 -18.69 4.22
CA GLY A 396 28.88 -18.10 5.54
C GLY A 396 27.87 -16.95 5.62
N GLN A 397 27.22 -16.64 4.51
CA GLN A 397 26.16 -15.63 4.45
C GLN A 397 24.80 -16.29 4.16
N TRP A 398 23.76 -15.84 4.84
CA TRP A 398 22.39 -16.26 4.58
C TRP A 398 21.87 -15.62 3.29
N GLN A 399 21.33 -16.47 2.41
CA GLN A 399 20.63 -16.06 1.20
C GLN A 399 19.22 -16.62 1.23
N VAL A 400 18.26 -15.83 0.74
CA VAL A 400 16.87 -16.26 0.57
C VAL A 400 16.50 -16.11 -0.89
N THR A 401 16.32 -17.25 -1.57
CA THR A 401 16.05 -17.29 -3.00
C THR A 401 14.59 -16.95 -3.34
N LYS A 402 13.66 -17.29 -2.46
CA LYS A 402 12.25 -16.89 -2.62
C LYS A 402 11.48 -16.92 -1.31
N ALA A 403 10.43 -16.09 -1.27
CA ALA A 403 9.37 -16.19 -0.29
C ALA A 403 8.03 -16.47 -0.99
N LEU A 404 7.18 -17.25 -0.33
CA LEU A 404 5.91 -17.75 -0.86
C LEU A 404 4.76 -17.28 0.01
N MET A 405 3.71 -16.76 -0.60
CA MET A 405 2.56 -16.26 0.13
C MET A 405 1.28 -16.43 -0.69
N SER A 406 0.25 -16.98 -0.08
CA SER A 406 -1.08 -17.06 -0.67
C SER A 406 -1.92 -15.83 -0.29
N ARG A 407 -2.63 -15.29 -1.27
CA ARG A 407 -3.55 -14.16 -1.16
C ARG A 407 -4.77 -14.43 -2.03
N SER A 408 -5.70 -13.48 -2.03
CA SER A 408 -6.75 -13.41 -3.03
C SER A 408 -6.87 -11.99 -3.57
N ALA A 409 -7.44 -11.84 -4.76
CA ALA A 409 -7.73 -10.56 -5.36
C ALA A 409 -9.19 -10.50 -5.81
N ARG A 410 -9.72 -9.30 -5.96
CA ARG A 410 -11.07 -9.07 -6.48
C ARG A 410 -11.17 -7.70 -7.12
N VAL A 411 -11.81 -7.63 -8.27
CA VAL A 411 -12.29 -6.36 -8.85
C VAL A 411 -13.50 -5.90 -8.03
N LEU A 412 -13.44 -4.68 -7.52
CA LEU A 412 -14.53 -4.05 -6.78
C LEU A 412 -15.37 -3.14 -7.68
N MET A 413 -14.72 -2.45 -8.62
CA MET A 413 -15.35 -1.58 -9.59
C MET A 413 -14.42 -1.35 -10.78
N GLU A 414 -14.99 -1.26 -11.98
CA GLU A 414 -14.33 -0.83 -13.20
C GLU A 414 -15.04 0.40 -13.75
N GLY A 415 -14.29 1.31 -14.38
CA GLY A 415 -14.88 2.51 -14.98
C GLY A 415 -13.88 3.65 -15.11
N TRP A 416 -14.29 4.85 -14.74
CA TRP A 416 -13.48 6.06 -14.85
C TRP A 416 -13.47 6.81 -13.53
N VAL A 417 -12.30 7.15 -13.05
CA VAL A 417 -12.17 8.20 -12.04
C VAL A 417 -12.25 9.57 -12.71
N ARG A 418 -12.79 10.55 -11.98
CA ARG A 418 -12.88 11.93 -12.44
C ARG A 418 -11.99 12.82 -11.61
N VAL A 419 -11.17 13.61 -12.27
CA VAL A 419 -10.26 14.57 -11.65
C VAL A 419 -10.35 15.92 -12.35
N PRO A 420 -10.19 17.06 -11.65
CA PRO A 420 -10.11 18.37 -12.29
C PRO A 420 -9.00 18.43 -13.35
N ALA A 421 -9.27 19.05 -14.49
CA ALA A 421 -8.32 19.17 -15.60
C ALA A 421 -6.99 19.86 -15.16
N LEU A 422 -7.07 20.84 -14.28
CA LEU A 422 -5.91 21.59 -13.77
C LEU A 422 -4.87 20.72 -13.03
N VAL A 423 -5.27 19.56 -12.51
CA VAL A 423 -4.33 18.63 -11.84
C VAL A 423 -3.44 17.91 -12.85
N ALA A 424 -3.88 17.78 -14.10
CA ALA A 424 -3.12 17.11 -15.16
C ALA A 424 -2.16 18.05 -15.91
N GLU A 425 -2.31 19.37 -15.74
CA GLU A 425 -1.55 20.40 -16.48
C GLU A 425 -0.42 21.03 -15.64
N VAL A 426 -0.31 20.70 -14.33
CA VAL A 426 0.76 21.17 -13.47
C VAL A 426 1.99 20.27 -13.69
N GLY A 427 2.80 20.64 -14.69
CA GLY A 427 4.08 20.04 -15.05
C GLY A 427 5.14 21.11 -15.22
#